data_242a236eeddef7bab198c37fe7a78485
#
_entry.id   242a236eeddef7bab198c37fe7a78485
#
_cell.length_a   1.000
_cell.length_b   1.000
_cell.length_c   1.000
_cell.angle_alpha   90.00
_cell.angle_beta   90.00
_cell.angle_gamma   90.00
#
_symmetry.space_group_name_H-M   'P 1'
#
loop_
_entity.id
_entity.type
_entity.pdbx_description
1 polymer ?
#
loop_
_entity_poly.entity_id
_entity_poly.type
_entity_poly.pdbx_seq_one_letter_code
_entity_poly.pdbx_strand_id
1 'polypeptide(L)'
;MEIQEYDFGEAIKKVLKEQERSEAWLARKVHCDPGNFNRILKKRSIDIDLLRRISMVLAYNFIREYAQVVEQQLLNGPAIS
;
A
#
# COMPACT_ATOMS: atom_id res chain seq x y z
N MET A 1 12.25 -17.33 12.86
CA MET A 1 12.39 -16.16 11.97
C MET A 1 11.02 -15.58 11.66
N GLU A 2 10.87 -14.32 11.84
CA GLU A 2 9.61 -13.64 11.55
C GLU A 2 9.56 -13.19 10.11
N ILE A 3 8.37 -13.34 9.49
CA ILE A 3 8.12 -12.77 8.18
C ILE A 3 7.69 -11.32 8.42
N GLN A 4 8.44 -10.39 7.87
CA GLN A 4 8.10 -8.99 7.96
C GLN A 4 6.89 -8.71 7.07
N GLU A 5 5.85 -8.15 7.65
CA GLU A 5 4.65 -7.81 6.91
C GLU A 5 4.72 -6.36 6.44
N TYR A 6 4.22 -6.13 5.25
CA TYR A 6 4.12 -4.79 4.69
C TYR A 6 2.66 -4.35 4.75
N ASP A 7 2.40 -3.27 5.44
CA ASP A 7 1.05 -2.74 5.59
C ASP A 7 0.81 -1.67 4.53
N PHE A 8 0.09 -2.05 3.48
CA PHE A 8 -0.21 -1.13 2.38
C PHE A 8 -1.01 0.09 2.85
N GLY A 9 -1.94 -0.11 3.76
CA GLY A 9 -2.75 0.99 4.28
C GLY A 9 -1.89 2.03 4.97
N GLU A 10 -0.97 1.60 5.81
CA GLU A 10 -0.08 2.52 6.51
C GLU A 10 0.87 3.22 5.56
N ALA A 11 1.39 2.50 4.56
CA ALA A 11 2.26 3.10 3.56
C ALA A 11 1.54 4.19 2.78
N ILE A 12 0.29 3.93 2.38
CA ILE A 12 -0.52 4.89 1.64
C ILE A 12 -0.81 6.11 2.51
N LYS A 13 -1.18 5.90 3.77
CA LYS A 13 -1.47 7.00 4.69
C LYS A 13 -0.24 7.89 4.89
N LYS A 14 0.92 7.28 4.98
CA LYS A 14 2.18 8.03 5.15
C LYS A 14 2.42 8.96 3.96
N VAL A 15 2.24 8.45 2.74
CA VAL A 15 2.45 9.26 1.54
C VAL A 15 1.39 10.37 1.45
N LEU A 16 0.14 10.05 1.78
CA LEU A 16 -0.92 11.06 1.80
C LEU A 16 -0.57 12.20 2.76
N LYS A 17 -0.08 11.85 3.94
CA LYS A 17 0.32 12.85 4.92
C LYS A 17 1.46 13.71 4.41
N GLU A 18 2.46 13.09 3.78
CA GLU A 18 3.59 13.82 3.22
C GLU A 18 3.16 14.77 2.11
N GLN A 19 2.14 14.40 1.34
CA GLN A 19 1.62 15.21 0.25
C GLN A 19 0.50 16.15 0.70
N GLU A 20 0.14 16.11 1.99
CA GLU A 20 -0.94 16.91 2.54
C GLU A 20 -2.27 16.67 1.85
N ARG A 21 -2.58 15.39 1.58
CA ARG A 21 -3.83 14.96 0.96
C ARG A 21 -4.62 14.09 1.91
N SER A 22 -5.95 14.12 1.79
CA SER A 22 -6.84 13.31 2.63
C SER A 22 -7.16 11.97 1.97
N GLU A 23 -7.56 11.01 2.80
CA GLU A 23 -8.02 9.71 2.30
C GLU A 23 -9.26 9.87 1.42
N ALA A 24 -10.16 10.78 1.80
CA ALA A 24 -11.37 11.04 1.01
C ALA A 24 -11.02 11.58 -0.37
N TRP A 25 -10.02 12.45 -0.44
CA TRP A 25 -9.55 12.97 -1.72
C TRP A 25 -9.05 11.82 -2.61
N LEU A 26 -8.25 10.93 -2.04
CA LEU A 26 -7.72 9.80 -2.80
C LEU A 26 -8.82 8.84 -3.23
N ALA A 27 -9.77 8.57 -2.34
CA ALA A 27 -10.90 7.70 -2.66
C ALA A 27 -11.65 8.21 -3.89
N ARG A 28 -11.90 9.52 -3.94
CA ARG A 28 -12.57 10.11 -5.09
C ARG A 28 -11.74 9.99 -6.36
N LYS A 29 -10.42 10.15 -6.25
CA LYS A 29 -9.54 10.05 -7.42
C LYS A 29 -9.49 8.65 -8.00
N VAL A 30 -9.66 7.62 -7.18
CA VAL A 30 -9.68 6.24 -7.66
C VAL A 30 -11.10 5.70 -7.80
N HIS A 31 -12.11 6.58 -7.73
CA HIS A 31 -13.53 6.26 -7.91
C HIS A 31 -14.03 5.22 -6.91
N CYS A 32 -13.67 5.41 -5.65
CA CYS A 32 -14.07 4.53 -4.57
C CYS A 32 -14.85 5.33 -3.53
N ASP A 33 -15.88 4.72 -2.95
CA ASP A 33 -16.61 5.35 -1.85
C ASP A 33 -15.66 5.55 -0.66
N PRO A 34 -15.62 6.76 -0.04
CA PRO A 34 -14.69 7.02 1.05
C PRO A 34 -14.80 6.07 2.24
N GLY A 35 -16.02 5.68 2.62
CA GLY A 35 -16.20 4.73 3.72
C GLY A 35 -15.66 3.35 3.38
N ASN A 36 -15.93 2.89 2.18
CA ASN A 36 -15.41 1.63 1.70
C ASN A 36 -13.88 1.68 1.57
N PHE A 37 -13.35 2.80 1.07
CA PHE A 37 -11.92 2.99 0.92
C PHE A 37 -11.22 2.92 2.28
N ASN A 38 -11.80 3.54 3.31
CA ASN A 38 -11.24 3.48 4.65
C ASN A 38 -11.13 2.03 5.14
N ARG A 39 -12.16 1.22 4.87
CA ARG A 39 -12.12 -0.19 5.25
C ARG A 39 -11.04 -0.96 4.49
N ILE A 40 -10.86 -0.64 3.20
CA ILE A 40 -9.82 -1.25 2.39
C ILE A 40 -8.44 -0.95 2.98
N LEU A 41 -8.20 0.30 3.37
CA LEU A 41 -6.92 0.70 3.93
C LEU A 41 -6.61 0.06 5.29
N LYS A 42 -7.63 -0.43 5.99
CA LYS A 42 -7.43 -1.12 7.27
C LYS A 42 -7.01 -2.58 7.09
N LYS A 43 -7.18 -3.12 5.90
CA LYS A 43 -6.73 -4.49 5.61
C LYS A 43 -5.26 -4.49 5.29
N ARG A 44 -4.60 -5.61 5.56
CA ARG A 44 -3.17 -5.74 5.28
C ARG A 44 -2.88 -5.98 3.81
N SER A 45 -3.84 -6.50 3.07
CA SER A 45 -3.68 -6.74 1.65
C SER A 45 -4.61 -5.85 0.86
N ILE A 46 -4.24 -5.56 -0.37
CA ILE A 46 -5.00 -4.68 -1.23
C ILE A 46 -4.99 -5.27 -2.64
N ASP A 47 -6.09 -5.05 -3.36
CA ASP A 47 -6.17 -5.47 -4.76
C ASP A 47 -5.06 -4.78 -5.56
N ILE A 48 -4.33 -5.57 -6.36
CA ILE A 48 -3.16 -5.04 -7.08
C ILE A 48 -3.53 -3.97 -8.09
N ASP A 49 -4.69 -4.09 -8.73
CA ASP A 49 -5.11 -3.08 -9.68
C ASP A 49 -5.45 -1.76 -8.98
N LEU A 50 -6.12 -1.84 -7.83
CA LEU A 50 -6.39 -0.65 -7.04
C LEU A 50 -5.08 -0.01 -6.56
N LEU A 51 -4.13 -0.83 -6.15
CA LEU A 51 -2.83 -0.34 -5.72
C LEU A 51 -2.11 0.38 -6.85
N ARG A 52 -2.21 -0.16 -8.07
CA ARG A 52 -1.65 0.49 -9.26
C ARG A 52 -2.25 1.87 -9.47
N ARG A 53 -3.58 1.96 -9.38
CA ARG A 53 -4.28 3.25 -9.57
C ARG A 53 -3.89 4.25 -8.49
N ILE A 54 -3.80 3.80 -7.24
CA ILE A 54 -3.36 4.66 -6.14
C ILE A 54 -1.94 5.15 -6.40
N SER A 55 -1.06 4.26 -6.85
CA SER A 55 0.33 4.62 -7.15
C SER A 55 0.40 5.69 -8.23
N MET A 56 -0.44 5.57 -9.26
CA MET A 56 -0.48 6.56 -10.34
C MET A 56 -0.96 7.92 -9.82
N VAL A 57 -2.02 7.92 -9.00
CA VAL A 57 -2.56 9.17 -8.48
C VAL A 57 -1.58 9.89 -7.56
N LEU A 58 -0.89 9.14 -6.71
CA LEU A 58 0.06 9.71 -5.75
C LEU A 58 1.47 9.88 -6.32
N ALA A 59 1.70 9.41 -7.54
CA ALA A 59 3.03 9.40 -8.16
C ALA A 59 4.06 8.73 -7.25
N TYR A 60 3.68 7.63 -6.64
CA TYR A 60 4.53 6.88 -5.72
C TYR A 60 4.35 5.39 -5.98
N ASN A 61 5.43 4.70 -6.28
CA ASN A 61 5.36 3.29 -6.66
C ASN A 61 5.36 2.37 -5.44
N PHE A 62 4.17 2.10 -4.90
CA PHE A 62 4.01 1.18 -3.76
C PHE A 62 4.35 -0.25 -4.13
N ILE A 63 4.17 -0.61 -5.38
CA ILE A 63 4.46 -1.97 -5.85
C ILE A 63 5.96 -2.24 -5.79
N ARG A 64 6.75 -1.25 -6.19
CA ARG A 64 8.21 -1.35 -6.10
C ARG A 64 8.67 -1.46 -4.65
N GLU A 65 8.07 -0.68 -3.76
CA GLU A 65 8.40 -0.73 -2.35
C GLU A 65 8.12 -2.12 -1.77
N TYR A 66 6.96 -2.68 -2.14
CA TYR A 66 6.62 -4.03 -1.71
C TYR A 66 7.59 -5.07 -2.29
N ALA A 67 7.96 -4.92 -3.54
CA ALA A 67 8.94 -5.81 -4.17
C ALA A 67 10.27 -5.79 -3.42
N GLN A 68 10.67 -4.62 -2.93
CA GLN A 68 11.90 -4.49 -2.15
C GLN A 68 11.81 -5.24 -0.83
N VAL A 69 10.63 -5.22 -0.20
CA VAL A 69 10.40 -5.99 1.03
C VAL A 69 10.54 -7.48 0.75
N VAL A 70 9.97 -7.95 -0.35
CA VAL A 70 10.07 -9.36 -0.74
C VAL A 70 11.53 -9.75 -1.01
N GLU A 71 12.26 -8.90 -1.73
CA GLU A 71 13.67 -9.16 -2.02
C GLU A 71 14.49 -9.26 -0.74
N GLN A 72 14.22 -8.38 0.22
CA GLN A 72 14.95 -8.39 1.48
C GLN A 72 14.68 -9.66 2.26
N GLN A 73 13.43 -10.13 2.26
CA GLN A 73 13.09 -11.37 2.93
C GLN A 73 13.77 -12.57 2.27
N LEU A 74 13.85 -12.57 0.96
CA LEU A 74 14.52 -13.64 0.23
C LEU A 74 16.03 -13.65 0.52
N LEU A 75 16.63 -12.47 0.65
CA LEU A 75 18.07 -12.36 0.98
C LEU A 75 18.35 -12.86 2.40
N ASN A 76 17.41 -12.67 3.32
CA ASN A 76 17.55 -13.11 4.70
C ASN A 76 17.21 -14.60 4.87
N GLY A 77 16.96 -15.29 3.76
CA GLY A 77 16.60 -16.69 3.75
C GLY A 77 15.10 -16.87 3.66
N PRO A 78 14.67 -17.97 3.06
CA PRO A 78 13.24 -18.23 2.92
C PRO A 78 12.60 -18.46 4.29
N ALA A 79 11.39 -17.92 4.44
CA ALA A 79 10.62 -18.12 5.67
C ALA A 79 10.19 -19.57 5.80
N ILE A 80 10.13 -20.28 4.69
CA ILE A 80 9.79 -21.68 4.65
C ILE A 80 11.08 -22.45 4.45
N SER A 81 11.37 -23.28 5.38
CA SER A 81 12.57 -24.12 5.31
C SER A 81 12.18 -25.57 5.31
#